data_7be1f3a10b7357d86a1b1ee42d5cbf73
#
_entry.id   7be1f3a10b7357d86a1b1ee42d5cbf73
#
_cell.length_a   1.000
_cell.length_b   1.000
_cell.length_c   1.000
_cell.angle_alpha   90.00
_cell.angle_beta   90.00
_cell.angle_gamma   90.00
#
_symmetry.space_group_name_H-M   'P 1'
#
loop_
_entity.id
_entity.type
_entity.pdbx_description
1 polymer ?
#
loop_
_entity_poly.entity_id
_entity_poly.type
_entity_poly.pdbx_seq_one_letter_code
_entity_poly.pdbx_strand_id
1 'polypeptide(L)'
;MMIEYLLGLLILIFPSVLAWGFIEVLDCQRVLTVLEKLPLAYLFGLGIVAWEMLVLQLLGKPFSPLWLLTPLLGASILFSAVYMRRKRHLKAKPQSQSPWLKEHWSKVDIFLLTGIGLELGFAFTRALLLPMEDFDAVTNWGLKAKAIYLANGIPLGFLTNREYATVHADYPLLLPLVESYVYFLLGHINDFAVKWIFPLSLTACVTAFYAGLRRMTLNRTAGLAFAFVLVSIPHLVFSATNAYADILIATYFGAGFFYLFLWIRQRNDLFLGLSALLTGMAGLTKSEGMVLCLVNLVVLMWAVNRERSVDRPHGWRQVLIYIGVFSTVLMPWLVFRLSMKAQNDYIHELRVERVVQWETVMRMKTILYHYQAQFFNLKSWNLLWLAALGLFLFRFKKILQSDQKFIFLATAMTLSFYTSVYFITFNDVAWHLKTSFSRLLVHFVPLVVLGFASAYLDSAQKD
;
A
#
# COMPACT_ATOMS: atom_id res chain seq x y z
N MET A 1 -5.37 -8.17 29.40
CA MET A 1 -5.89 -7.37 28.27
C MET A 1 -4.97 -6.20 27.92
N MET A 2 -4.79 -5.17 28.79
CA MET A 2 -3.94 -3.99 28.46
C MET A 2 -2.48 -4.38 28.14
N ILE A 3 -1.88 -5.30 28.88
CA ILE A 3 -0.51 -5.80 28.64
C ILE A 3 -0.41 -6.46 27.25
N GLU A 4 -1.40 -7.23 26.83
CA GLU A 4 -1.40 -7.92 25.53
C GLU A 4 -1.52 -6.94 24.36
N TYR A 5 -2.27 -5.85 24.52
CA TYR A 5 -2.27 -4.76 23.53
C TYR A 5 -0.87 -4.15 23.37
N LEU A 6 -0.21 -3.84 24.50
CA LEU A 6 1.15 -3.29 24.45
C LEU A 6 2.15 -4.28 23.85
N LEU A 7 2.04 -5.56 24.18
CA LEU A 7 2.87 -6.61 23.58
C LEU A 7 2.61 -6.70 22.07
N GLY A 8 1.36 -6.69 21.60
CA GLY A 8 1.02 -6.68 20.18
C GLY A 8 1.65 -5.49 19.44
N LEU A 9 1.59 -4.29 20.03
CA LEU A 9 2.27 -3.11 19.50
C LEU A 9 3.78 -3.29 19.41
N LEU A 10 4.42 -3.77 20.49
CA LEU A 10 5.88 -3.99 20.53
C LEU A 10 6.32 -5.04 19.51
N ILE A 11 5.54 -6.12 19.36
CA ILE A 11 5.80 -7.18 18.37
C ILE A 11 5.77 -6.59 16.94
N LEU A 12 4.85 -5.68 16.62
CA LEU A 12 4.76 -5.04 15.31
C LEU A 12 5.83 -3.96 15.10
N ILE A 13 6.27 -3.28 16.16
CA ILE A 13 7.36 -2.29 16.08
C ILE A 13 8.71 -2.98 15.86
N PHE A 14 8.94 -4.16 16.41
CA PHE A 14 10.22 -4.86 16.33
C PHE A 14 10.72 -5.04 14.87
N PRO A 15 9.95 -5.58 13.91
CA PRO A 15 10.36 -5.65 12.52
C PRO A 15 10.62 -4.28 11.89
N SER A 16 9.92 -3.23 12.36
CA SER A 16 10.13 -1.86 11.87
C SER A 16 11.50 -1.32 12.26
N VAL A 17 11.98 -1.62 13.47
CA VAL A 17 13.34 -1.27 13.90
C VAL A 17 14.38 -1.97 13.02
N LEU A 18 14.14 -3.24 12.66
CA LEU A 18 15.02 -4.00 11.76
C LEU A 18 15.00 -3.40 10.35
N ALA A 19 13.83 -3.08 9.83
CA ALA A 19 13.66 -2.44 8.53
C ALA A 19 14.31 -1.06 8.46
N TRP A 20 14.42 -0.34 9.58
CA TRP A 20 15.19 0.90 9.64
C TRP A 20 16.65 0.67 9.25
N GLY A 21 17.30 -0.37 9.76
CA GLY A 21 18.67 -0.75 9.38
C GLY A 21 18.78 -1.03 7.87
N PHE A 22 17.80 -1.71 7.29
CA PHE A 22 17.73 -1.93 5.84
C PHE A 22 17.63 -0.61 5.06
N ILE A 23 16.78 0.31 5.50
CA ILE A 23 16.65 1.65 4.89
C ILE A 23 17.95 2.43 4.97
N GLU A 24 18.67 2.38 6.08
CA GLU A 24 19.98 3.05 6.21
C GLU A 24 21.02 2.48 5.25
N VAL A 25 20.93 1.18 4.93
CA VAL A 25 21.79 0.55 3.92
C VAL A 25 21.42 1.00 2.51
N LEU A 26 20.15 1.17 2.21
CA LEU A 26 19.68 1.68 0.92
C LEU A 26 19.99 3.17 0.75
N ASP A 27 19.75 3.97 1.79
CA ASP A 27 19.92 5.42 1.81
C ASP A 27 21.35 5.83 2.22
N CYS A 28 22.35 5.26 1.57
CA CYS A 28 23.77 5.56 1.87
C CYS A 28 24.11 7.05 1.70
N GLN A 29 23.40 7.75 0.82
CA GLN A 29 23.61 9.17 0.55
C GLN A 29 22.82 10.10 1.50
N ARG A 30 22.08 9.53 2.43
CA ARG A 30 21.22 10.25 3.38
C ARG A 30 20.25 11.20 2.70
N VAL A 31 19.62 10.74 1.65
CA VAL A 31 18.60 11.47 0.88
C VAL A 31 17.30 11.59 1.65
N LEU A 32 16.93 10.51 2.38
CA LEU A 32 15.65 10.45 3.11
C LEU A 32 15.75 11.17 4.46
N THR A 33 14.68 11.89 4.79
CA THR A 33 14.49 12.45 6.13
C THR A 33 14.00 11.38 7.11
N VAL A 34 14.12 11.64 8.41
CA VAL A 34 13.55 10.77 9.46
C VAL A 34 12.05 10.57 9.25
N LEU A 35 11.35 11.63 8.85
CA LEU A 35 9.90 11.60 8.63
C LEU A 35 9.50 10.69 7.45
N GLU A 36 10.37 10.49 6.46
CA GLU A 36 10.17 9.52 5.38
C GLU A 36 10.54 8.10 5.81
N LYS A 37 11.60 7.97 6.63
CA LYS A 37 12.08 6.66 7.10
C LYS A 37 11.10 5.97 8.05
N LEU A 38 10.36 6.71 8.88
CA LEU A 38 9.41 6.14 9.83
C LEU A 38 8.31 5.28 9.16
N PRO A 39 7.50 5.81 8.22
CA PRO A 39 6.49 5.01 7.55
C PRO A 39 7.10 3.89 6.68
N LEU A 40 8.24 4.13 6.04
CA LEU A 40 8.95 3.10 5.28
C LEU A 40 9.40 1.95 6.18
N ALA A 41 9.94 2.25 7.36
CA ALA A 41 10.38 1.24 8.31
C ALA A 41 9.22 0.35 8.76
N TYR A 42 8.07 0.95 9.04
CA TYR A 42 6.86 0.19 9.37
C TYR A 42 6.42 -0.71 8.20
N LEU A 43 6.26 -0.15 7.02
CA LEU A 43 5.81 -0.88 5.84
C LEU A 43 6.78 -2.01 5.44
N PHE A 44 8.08 -1.72 5.42
CA PHE A 44 9.09 -2.75 5.15
C PHE A 44 9.16 -3.79 6.26
N GLY A 45 8.94 -3.41 7.52
CA GLY A 45 8.86 -4.35 8.63
C GLY A 45 7.78 -5.41 8.42
N LEU A 46 6.54 -4.99 8.10
CA LEU A 46 5.44 -5.91 7.79
C LEU A 46 5.77 -6.79 6.55
N GLY A 47 6.30 -6.17 5.49
CA GLY A 47 6.65 -6.87 4.26
C GLY A 47 7.77 -7.90 4.46
N ILE A 48 8.79 -7.58 5.25
CA ILE A 48 9.92 -8.48 5.55
C ILE A 48 9.41 -9.70 6.35
N VAL A 49 8.57 -9.50 7.36
CA VAL A 49 7.95 -10.60 8.12
C VAL A 49 7.18 -11.54 7.21
N ALA A 50 6.30 -11.01 6.37
CA ALA A 50 5.51 -11.84 5.46
C ALA A 50 6.40 -12.56 4.43
N TRP A 51 7.40 -11.90 3.89
CA TRP A 51 8.36 -12.47 2.95
C TRP A 51 9.17 -13.60 3.59
N GLU A 52 9.69 -13.38 4.79
CA GLU A 52 10.42 -14.36 5.58
C GLU A 52 9.59 -15.61 5.86
N MET A 53 8.34 -15.42 6.32
CA MET A 53 7.44 -16.55 6.61
C MET A 53 7.14 -17.37 5.34
N LEU A 54 6.98 -16.74 4.19
CA LEU A 54 6.84 -17.43 2.91
C LEU A 54 8.10 -18.24 2.57
N VAL A 55 9.29 -17.67 2.78
CA VAL A 55 10.57 -18.38 2.56
C VAL A 55 10.72 -19.56 3.52
N LEU A 56 10.42 -19.38 4.81
CA LEU A 56 10.43 -20.47 5.80
C LEU A 56 9.49 -21.60 5.39
N GLN A 57 8.29 -21.26 4.91
CA GLN A 57 7.35 -22.25 4.39
C GLN A 57 7.93 -23.03 3.21
N LEU A 58 8.56 -22.37 2.25
CA LEU A 58 9.18 -23.01 1.08
C LEU A 58 10.38 -23.90 1.49
N LEU A 59 11.07 -23.56 2.56
CA LEU A 59 12.17 -24.35 3.14
C LEU A 59 11.68 -25.48 4.05
N GLY A 60 10.37 -25.65 4.22
CA GLY A 60 9.78 -26.67 5.11
C GLY A 60 10.10 -26.45 6.60
N LYS A 61 10.34 -25.20 7.02
CA LYS A 61 10.61 -24.85 8.42
C LYS A 61 9.33 -24.50 9.15
N PRO A 62 9.14 -24.96 10.41
CA PRO A 62 7.95 -24.65 11.18
C PRO A 62 7.97 -23.18 11.61
N PHE A 63 6.78 -22.60 11.71
CA PHE A 63 6.63 -21.27 12.28
C PHE A 63 6.68 -21.37 13.81
N SER A 64 7.76 -20.87 14.39
CA SER A 64 7.95 -20.79 15.83
C SER A 64 8.72 -19.50 16.15
N PRO A 65 8.67 -18.97 17.38
CA PRO A 65 9.40 -17.77 17.75
C PRO A 65 10.90 -17.84 17.39
N LEU A 66 11.51 -19.01 17.55
CA LEU A 66 12.93 -19.20 17.21
C LEU A 66 13.18 -19.00 15.71
N TRP A 67 12.41 -19.66 14.83
CA TRP A 67 12.57 -19.58 13.40
C TRP A 67 12.16 -18.22 12.82
N LEU A 68 11.21 -17.53 13.47
CA LEU A 68 10.76 -16.20 13.07
C LEU A 68 11.71 -15.08 13.53
N LEU A 69 12.38 -15.22 14.68
CA LEU A 69 13.23 -14.15 15.20
C LEU A 69 14.69 -14.29 14.75
N THR A 70 15.20 -15.52 14.57
CA THR A 70 16.61 -15.74 14.27
C THR A 70 17.04 -15.12 12.93
N PRO A 71 16.32 -15.30 11.80
CA PRO A 71 16.69 -14.68 10.53
C PRO A 71 16.58 -13.15 10.57
N LEU A 72 15.54 -12.62 11.23
CA LEU A 72 15.37 -11.18 11.42
C LEU A 72 16.54 -10.58 12.19
N LEU A 73 16.93 -11.18 13.31
CA LEU A 73 18.08 -10.74 14.10
C LEU A 73 19.39 -10.82 13.29
N GLY A 74 19.60 -11.92 12.56
CA GLY A 74 20.74 -12.10 11.69
C GLY A 74 20.83 -11.01 10.60
N ALA A 75 19.70 -10.72 9.94
CA ALA A 75 19.61 -9.66 8.95
C ALA A 75 19.92 -8.28 9.57
N SER A 76 19.46 -8.03 10.80
CA SER A 76 19.72 -6.76 11.51
C SER A 76 21.20 -6.57 11.81
N ILE A 77 21.86 -7.62 12.30
CA ILE A 77 23.30 -7.60 12.55
C ILE A 77 24.04 -7.32 11.24
N LEU A 78 23.65 -8.00 10.14
CA LEU A 78 24.25 -7.80 8.83
C LEU A 78 24.04 -6.37 8.32
N PHE A 79 22.83 -5.84 8.37
CA PHE A 79 22.55 -4.46 7.92
C PHE A 79 23.29 -3.44 8.77
N SER A 80 23.38 -3.64 10.08
CA SER A 80 24.13 -2.77 10.98
C SER A 80 25.63 -2.81 10.65
N ALA A 81 26.20 -4.00 10.41
CA ALA A 81 27.59 -4.16 10.04
C ALA A 81 27.92 -3.51 8.68
N VAL A 82 27.05 -3.71 7.67
CA VAL A 82 27.17 -3.07 6.35
C VAL A 82 27.07 -1.56 6.45
N TYR A 83 26.11 -1.05 7.22
CA TYR A 83 25.94 0.39 7.46
C TYR A 83 27.18 0.99 8.14
N MET A 84 27.68 0.37 9.22
CA MET A 84 28.89 0.83 9.92
C MET A 84 30.12 0.84 9.02
N ARG A 85 30.30 -0.22 8.21
CA ARG A 85 31.40 -0.30 7.25
C ARG A 85 31.31 0.82 6.22
N ARG A 86 30.14 1.03 5.63
CA ARG A 86 29.92 2.10 4.65
C ARG A 86 30.08 3.50 5.25
N LYS A 87 29.61 3.72 6.47
CA LYS A 87 29.75 5.00 7.18
C LYS A 87 31.22 5.41 7.38
N ARG A 88 32.10 4.43 7.58
CA ARG A 88 33.56 4.70 7.70
C ARG A 88 34.20 5.21 6.40
N HIS A 89 33.64 4.80 5.24
CA HIS A 89 34.18 5.17 3.92
C HIS A 89 33.46 6.41 3.31
N LEU A 90 32.29 6.74 3.77
CA LEU A 90 31.56 7.93 3.33
C LEU A 90 32.04 9.11 4.19
N LYS A 91 32.79 10.05 3.58
CA LYS A 91 32.96 11.38 4.17
C LYS A 91 31.55 11.94 4.44
N ALA A 92 31.23 12.15 5.71
CA ALA A 92 29.93 12.66 6.13
C ALA A 92 29.64 13.97 5.39
N LYS A 93 28.85 13.91 4.31
CA LYS A 93 28.17 15.12 3.89
C LYS A 93 27.29 15.52 5.08
N PRO A 94 27.41 16.74 5.60
CA PRO A 94 26.50 17.19 6.64
C PRO A 94 25.08 16.91 6.13
N GLN A 95 24.31 16.16 6.93
CA GLN A 95 22.89 15.98 6.64
C GLN A 95 22.35 17.40 6.45
N SER A 96 21.97 17.75 5.23
CA SER A 96 21.46 19.09 4.96
C SER A 96 20.33 19.23 5.97
N GLN A 97 20.51 20.12 6.92
CA GLN A 97 19.45 20.40 7.90
C GLN A 97 18.24 20.69 7.06
N SER A 98 17.26 19.78 7.12
CA SER A 98 16.08 19.90 6.30
C SER A 98 15.53 21.31 6.50
N PRO A 99 15.39 22.15 5.46
CA PRO A 99 14.90 23.52 5.60
C PRO A 99 13.58 23.59 6.37
N TRP A 100 12.90 22.44 6.44
CA TRP A 100 11.60 22.22 7.09
C TRP A 100 11.61 22.49 8.60
N LEU A 101 12.77 22.31 9.29
CA LEU A 101 12.87 22.51 10.74
C LEU A 101 12.91 23.99 11.15
N LYS A 102 13.22 24.90 10.21
CA LYS A 102 13.33 26.34 10.46
C LYS A 102 12.03 27.12 10.20
N GLU A 103 11.00 26.48 9.65
CA GLU A 103 9.72 27.16 9.42
C GLU A 103 8.99 27.40 10.74
N HIS A 104 8.51 28.62 10.97
CA HIS A 104 7.67 28.94 12.12
C HIS A 104 6.31 28.24 12.00
N TRP A 105 5.78 27.73 13.12
CA TRP A 105 4.46 27.14 13.18
C TRP A 105 3.38 28.22 13.14
N SER A 106 2.51 28.16 12.16
CA SER A 106 1.32 29.01 12.10
C SER A 106 0.17 28.40 12.91
N LYS A 107 -0.81 29.23 13.27
CA LYS A 107 -2.06 28.72 13.90
C LYS A 107 -2.79 27.74 13.01
N VAL A 108 -2.71 27.90 11.68
CA VAL A 108 -3.30 27.00 10.69
C VAL A 108 -2.58 25.65 10.71
N ASP A 109 -1.25 25.62 10.83
CA ASP A 109 -0.50 24.36 10.92
C ASP A 109 -0.92 23.57 12.16
N ILE A 110 -1.07 24.24 13.31
CA ILE A 110 -1.50 23.61 14.57
C ILE A 110 -2.93 23.08 14.42
N PHE A 111 -3.84 23.85 13.82
CA PHE A 111 -5.21 23.42 13.57
C PHE A 111 -5.25 22.17 12.69
N LEU A 112 -4.53 22.17 11.56
CA LEU A 112 -4.47 21.03 10.64
C LEU A 112 -3.85 19.78 11.29
N LEU A 113 -2.75 19.96 12.04
CA LEU A 113 -2.11 18.86 12.76
C LEU A 113 -3.03 18.29 13.85
N THR A 114 -3.77 19.15 14.56
CA THR A 114 -4.76 18.70 15.55
C THR A 114 -5.87 17.91 14.88
N GLY A 115 -6.39 18.38 13.73
CA GLY A 115 -7.39 17.65 12.95
C GLY A 115 -6.89 16.28 12.48
N ILE A 116 -5.67 16.20 11.95
CA ILE A 116 -5.02 14.91 11.59
C ILE A 116 -4.93 14.01 12.83
N GLY A 117 -4.50 14.57 13.97
CA GLY A 117 -4.39 13.83 15.23
C GLY A 117 -5.72 13.28 15.73
N LEU A 118 -6.81 14.04 15.58
CA LEU A 118 -8.17 13.60 15.96
C LEU A 118 -8.67 12.46 15.07
N GLU A 119 -8.48 12.55 13.75
CA GLU A 119 -8.89 11.48 12.81
C GLU A 119 -8.09 10.18 13.04
N LEU A 120 -6.77 10.30 13.23
CA LEU A 120 -5.95 9.13 13.59
C LEU A 120 -6.35 8.60 14.96
N GLY A 121 -6.58 9.45 15.96
CA GLY A 121 -7.05 9.07 17.29
C GLY A 121 -8.38 8.32 17.23
N PHE A 122 -9.32 8.77 16.39
CA PHE A 122 -10.57 8.05 16.13
C PHE A 122 -10.30 6.66 15.54
N ALA A 123 -9.43 6.55 14.52
CA ALA A 123 -9.10 5.28 13.91
C ALA A 123 -8.48 4.30 14.93
N PHE A 124 -7.53 4.76 15.77
CA PHE A 124 -6.95 3.94 16.84
C PHE A 124 -8.01 3.51 17.87
N THR A 125 -8.81 4.45 18.35
CA THR A 125 -9.86 4.16 19.35
C THR A 125 -10.84 3.13 18.82
N ARG A 126 -11.37 3.33 17.62
CA ARG A 126 -12.33 2.42 17.00
C ARG A 126 -11.70 1.04 16.73
N ALA A 127 -10.51 1.01 16.14
CA ALA A 127 -9.83 -0.25 15.84
C ALA A 127 -9.56 -1.06 17.11
N LEU A 128 -9.08 -0.45 18.17
CA LEU A 128 -8.63 -1.17 19.37
C LEU A 128 -9.76 -1.50 20.35
N LEU A 129 -10.84 -0.72 20.39
CA LEU A 129 -11.94 -0.96 21.31
C LEU A 129 -13.03 -1.89 20.78
N LEU A 130 -13.26 -1.93 19.46
CA LEU A 130 -14.27 -2.81 18.87
C LEU A 130 -13.69 -4.19 18.57
N PRO A 131 -14.48 -5.27 18.65
CA PRO A 131 -14.04 -6.60 18.22
C PRO A 131 -13.79 -6.65 16.70
N MET A 132 -13.19 -7.74 16.24
CA MET A 132 -13.10 -8.06 14.82
C MET A 132 -14.42 -8.71 14.40
N GLU A 133 -15.30 -7.97 13.74
CA GLU A 133 -16.68 -8.42 13.41
C GLU A 133 -17.03 -8.34 11.93
N ASP A 134 -16.26 -7.58 11.16
CA ASP A 134 -16.49 -7.45 9.73
C ASP A 134 -16.27 -8.77 8.99
N PHE A 135 -17.13 -9.07 7.99
CA PHE A 135 -17.22 -10.37 7.35
C PHE A 135 -15.87 -10.89 6.85
N ASP A 136 -15.17 -10.18 5.98
CA ASP A 136 -13.88 -10.65 5.43
C ASP A 136 -12.78 -10.67 6.50
N ALA A 137 -12.86 -9.84 7.54
CA ALA A 137 -11.91 -9.86 8.64
C ALA A 137 -11.97 -11.21 9.38
N VAL A 138 -13.19 -11.67 9.66
CA VAL A 138 -13.42 -12.91 10.42
C VAL A 138 -13.29 -14.14 9.52
N THR A 139 -13.89 -14.14 8.31
CA THR A 139 -14.04 -15.34 7.47
C THR A 139 -12.91 -15.55 6.47
N ASN A 140 -12.08 -14.54 6.21
CA ASN A 140 -10.98 -14.63 5.26
C ASN A 140 -9.63 -14.33 5.94
N TRP A 141 -9.37 -13.07 6.33
CA TRP A 141 -8.05 -12.65 6.81
C TRP A 141 -7.68 -13.28 8.14
N GLY A 142 -8.46 -13.02 9.19
CA GLY A 142 -8.23 -13.58 10.52
C GLY A 142 -8.38 -15.10 10.56
N LEU A 143 -9.29 -15.70 9.76
CA LEU A 143 -9.40 -17.15 9.68
C LEU A 143 -8.12 -17.81 9.15
N LYS A 144 -7.54 -17.24 8.08
CA LYS A 144 -6.24 -17.69 7.56
C LYS A 144 -5.13 -17.56 8.61
N ALA A 145 -5.07 -16.42 9.30
CA ALA A 145 -4.06 -16.20 10.34
C ALA A 145 -4.15 -17.22 11.46
N LYS A 146 -5.35 -17.54 11.92
CA LYS A 146 -5.61 -18.58 12.94
C LYS A 146 -5.23 -19.97 12.43
N ALA A 147 -5.60 -20.30 11.19
CA ALA A 147 -5.24 -21.58 10.58
C ALA A 147 -3.71 -21.74 10.44
N ILE A 148 -2.99 -20.68 10.05
CA ILE A 148 -1.53 -20.65 9.97
C ILE A 148 -0.91 -20.85 11.35
N TYR A 149 -1.41 -20.17 12.38
CA TYR A 149 -0.93 -20.33 13.75
C TYR A 149 -1.13 -21.75 14.28
N LEU A 150 -2.32 -22.31 14.12
CA LEU A 150 -2.64 -23.68 14.59
C LEU A 150 -1.85 -24.77 13.87
N ALA A 151 -1.52 -24.55 12.59
CA ALA A 151 -0.75 -25.51 11.79
C ALA A 151 0.77 -25.36 11.95
N ASN A 152 1.28 -24.33 12.64
CA ASN A 152 2.69 -23.96 12.68
C ASN A 152 3.32 -23.82 11.28
N GLY A 153 2.53 -23.34 10.30
CA GLY A 153 2.89 -23.21 8.90
C GLY A 153 1.67 -22.85 8.06
N ILE A 154 1.82 -22.74 6.75
CA ILE A 154 0.69 -22.44 5.85
C ILE A 154 -0.02 -23.75 5.49
N PRO A 155 -1.26 -23.99 5.98
CA PRO A 155 -1.98 -25.26 5.80
C PRO A 155 -2.58 -25.35 4.40
N LEU A 156 -1.91 -26.01 3.46
CA LEU A 156 -2.36 -26.15 2.06
C LEU A 156 -3.75 -26.80 1.97
N GLY A 157 -4.00 -27.86 2.74
CA GLY A 157 -5.29 -28.56 2.74
C GLY A 157 -6.46 -27.66 3.15
N PHE A 158 -6.25 -26.74 4.09
CA PHE A 158 -7.24 -25.74 4.48
C PHE A 158 -7.46 -24.69 3.36
N LEU A 159 -6.38 -24.13 2.80
CA LEU A 159 -6.48 -23.08 1.78
C LEU A 159 -7.14 -23.58 0.48
N THR A 160 -6.94 -24.84 0.12
CA THR A 160 -7.46 -25.43 -1.12
C THR A 160 -8.79 -26.15 -0.95
N ASN A 161 -9.32 -26.25 0.27
CA ASN A 161 -10.60 -26.88 0.52
C ASN A 161 -11.76 -26.00 0.07
N ARG A 162 -12.53 -26.49 -0.90
CA ARG A 162 -13.69 -25.79 -1.48
C ARG A 162 -14.85 -25.56 -0.49
N GLU A 163 -14.90 -26.31 0.62
CA GLU A 163 -15.88 -26.08 1.67
C GLU A 163 -15.71 -24.70 2.35
N TYR A 164 -14.49 -24.14 2.31
CA TYR A 164 -14.17 -22.81 2.81
C TYR A 164 -14.14 -21.77 1.68
N ALA A 165 -15.21 -21.68 0.89
CA ALA A 165 -15.30 -20.81 -0.29
C ALA A 165 -14.99 -19.34 -0.03
N THR A 166 -15.19 -18.85 1.21
CA THR A 166 -14.88 -17.47 1.62
C THR A 166 -13.39 -17.19 1.82
N VAL A 167 -12.55 -18.25 1.86
CA VAL A 167 -11.14 -18.12 2.21
C VAL A 167 -10.28 -17.61 1.05
N HIS A 168 -10.77 -17.52 -0.18
CA HIS A 168 -10.02 -17.06 -1.34
C HIS A 168 -8.56 -17.54 -1.36
N ALA A 169 -8.34 -18.80 -1.74
CA ALA A 169 -7.02 -19.46 -1.72
C ALA A 169 -5.97 -18.71 -2.59
N ASP A 170 -6.41 -18.00 -3.60
CA ASP A 170 -5.59 -17.26 -4.55
C ASP A 170 -5.11 -15.89 -4.03
N TYR A 171 -5.60 -15.43 -2.87
CA TYR A 171 -5.16 -14.16 -2.30
C TYR A 171 -3.77 -14.28 -1.66
N PRO A 172 -2.85 -13.36 -1.99
CA PRO A 172 -1.57 -13.24 -1.31
C PRO A 172 -1.72 -13.09 0.21
N LEU A 173 -0.71 -13.52 0.95
CA LEU A 173 -0.83 -13.80 2.38
C LEU A 173 -0.17 -12.77 3.31
N LEU A 174 0.22 -11.56 2.83
CA LEU A 174 0.93 -10.60 3.69
C LEU A 174 0.18 -10.36 5.00
N LEU A 175 -1.10 -10.00 4.95
CA LEU A 175 -1.89 -9.70 6.15
C LEU A 175 -2.04 -10.92 7.07
N PRO A 176 -2.51 -12.10 6.61
CA PRO A 176 -2.61 -13.28 7.48
C PRO A 176 -1.28 -13.71 8.10
N LEU A 177 -0.17 -13.56 7.38
CA LEU A 177 1.17 -13.90 7.90
C LEU A 177 1.59 -12.92 9.01
N VAL A 178 1.36 -11.62 8.84
CA VAL A 178 1.66 -10.63 9.88
C VAL A 178 0.76 -10.83 11.11
N GLU A 179 -0.52 -11.13 10.93
CA GLU A 179 -1.42 -11.45 12.04
C GLU A 179 -0.95 -12.71 12.79
N SER A 180 -0.63 -13.78 12.06
CA SER A 180 -0.13 -15.02 12.67
C SER A 180 1.23 -14.84 13.34
N TYR A 181 2.13 -13.99 12.79
CA TYR A 181 3.38 -13.61 13.43
C TYR A 181 3.14 -13.02 14.83
N VAL A 182 2.14 -12.15 14.97
CA VAL A 182 1.76 -11.63 16.31
C VAL A 182 1.30 -12.77 17.22
N TYR A 183 0.46 -13.70 16.73
CA TYR A 183 0.01 -14.84 17.53
C TYR A 183 1.18 -15.74 17.97
N PHE A 184 2.14 -16.03 17.08
CA PHE A 184 3.31 -16.84 17.42
C PHE A 184 4.16 -16.22 18.53
N LEU A 185 4.35 -14.90 18.50
CA LEU A 185 5.16 -14.23 19.51
C LEU A 185 4.40 -13.97 20.82
N LEU A 186 3.07 -13.89 20.78
CA LEU A 186 2.25 -13.88 21.99
C LEU A 186 2.10 -15.26 22.62
N GLY A 187 2.23 -16.33 21.82
CA GLY A 187 1.99 -17.71 22.23
C GLY A 187 0.52 -18.13 22.24
N HIS A 188 -0.40 -17.27 21.80
CA HIS A 188 -1.83 -17.56 21.70
C HIS A 188 -2.51 -16.65 20.67
N ILE A 189 -3.71 -17.05 20.23
CA ILE A 189 -4.56 -16.25 19.33
C ILE A 189 -5.15 -15.07 20.11
N ASN A 190 -4.93 -13.85 19.62
CA ASN A 190 -5.49 -12.64 20.18
C ASN A 190 -5.86 -11.64 19.09
N ASP A 191 -7.13 -11.62 18.71
CA ASP A 191 -7.67 -10.77 17.65
C ASP A 191 -7.56 -9.27 17.95
N PHE A 192 -7.45 -8.89 19.21
CA PHE A 192 -7.27 -7.48 19.57
C PHE A 192 -5.82 -7.02 19.37
N ALA A 193 -4.84 -7.88 19.68
CA ALA A 193 -3.44 -7.53 19.56
C ALA A 193 -3.00 -7.26 18.10
N VAL A 194 -3.62 -7.92 17.12
CA VAL A 194 -3.30 -7.72 15.69
C VAL A 194 -3.89 -6.43 15.12
N LYS A 195 -4.89 -5.84 15.78
CA LYS A 195 -5.60 -4.68 15.23
C LYS A 195 -4.79 -3.40 15.16
N TRP A 196 -3.64 -3.33 15.81
CA TRP A 196 -2.67 -2.24 15.63
C TRP A 196 -2.20 -2.09 14.18
N ILE A 197 -2.21 -3.17 13.40
CA ILE A 197 -1.78 -3.17 11.99
C ILE A 197 -2.50 -2.08 11.18
N PHE A 198 -3.80 -1.92 11.38
CA PHE A 198 -4.65 -1.10 10.53
C PHE A 198 -4.50 0.41 10.77
N PRO A 199 -4.66 0.94 12.01
CA PRO A 199 -4.47 2.36 12.26
C PRO A 199 -2.99 2.79 12.12
N LEU A 200 -2.03 1.90 12.39
CA LEU A 200 -0.61 2.17 12.07
C LEU A 200 -0.38 2.27 10.56
N SER A 201 -1.08 1.48 9.74
CA SER A 201 -1.00 1.58 8.28
C SER A 201 -1.58 2.90 7.76
N LEU A 202 -2.70 3.37 8.33
CA LEU A 202 -3.24 4.70 8.03
C LEU A 202 -2.24 5.81 8.44
N THR A 203 -1.65 5.69 9.62
CA THR A 203 -0.63 6.64 10.11
C THR A 203 0.57 6.66 9.15
N ALA A 204 1.03 5.50 8.71
CA ALA A 204 2.11 5.38 7.74
C ALA A 204 1.71 5.99 6.37
N CYS A 205 0.48 5.78 5.91
CA CYS A 205 -0.05 6.38 4.69
C CYS A 205 0.01 7.92 4.75
N VAL A 206 -0.57 8.50 5.79
CA VAL A 206 -0.65 9.96 5.98
C VAL A 206 0.74 10.58 6.15
N THR A 207 1.61 9.92 6.93
CA THR A 207 2.97 10.40 7.18
C THR A 207 3.84 10.33 5.92
N ALA A 208 3.79 9.20 5.18
CA ALA A 208 4.51 9.05 3.91
C ALA A 208 4.02 10.08 2.88
N PHE A 209 2.71 10.29 2.81
CA PHE A 209 2.10 11.26 1.91
C PHE A 209 2.55 12.68 2.24
N TYR A 210 2.45 13.11 3.51
CA TYR A 210 2.94 14.43 3.95
C TYR A 210 4.43 14.61 3.67
N ALA A 211 5.27 13.64 4.05
CA ALA A 211 6.71 13.73 3.86
C ALA A 211 7.09 13.84 2.38
N GLY A 212 6.41 13.08 1.53
CA GLY A 212 6.58 13.15 0.09
C GLY A 212 6.17 14.51 -0.49
N LEU A 213 5.03 15.08 -0.07
CA LEU A 213 4.61 16.43 -0.48
C LEU A 213 5.63 17.48 -0.09
N ARG A 214 6.22 17.40 1.10
CA ARG A 214 7.30 18.28 1.54
C ARG A 214 8.53 18.15 0.63
N ARG A 215 8.83 16.95 0.15
CA ARG A 215 9.90 16.72 -0.82
C ARG A 215 9.60 17.31 -2.20
N MET A 216 8.33 17.42 -2.57
CA MET A 216 7.90 18.12 -3.78
C MET A 216 7.94 19.64 -3.65
N THR A 217 8.55 20.20 -2.61
CA THR A 217 8.70 21.64 -2.34
C THR A 217 7.42 22.35 -1.86
N LEU A 218 6.39 21.61 -1.46
CA LEU A 218 5.27 22.24 -0.76
C LEU A 218 5.71 22.79 0.60
N ASN A 219 5.22 23.98 0.94
CA ASN A 219 5.38 24.51 2.28
C ASN A 219 4.63 23.65 3.31
N ARG A 220 4.91 23.85 4.61
CA ARG A 220 4.34 23.05 5.69
C ARG A 220 2.82 23.08 5.66
N THR A 221 2.23 24.26 5.58
CA THR A 221 0.78 24.45 5.63
C THR A 221 0.07 23.72 4.51
N ALA A 222 0.54 23.86 3.26
CA ALA A 222 -0.03 23.14 2.12
C ALA A 222 0.15 21.63 2.25
N GLY A 223 1.33 21.17 2.69
CA GLY A 223 1.56 19.74 2.95
C GLY A 223 0.61 19.18 4.00
N LEU A 224 0.41 19.89 5.13
CA LEU A 224 -0.54 19.50 6.18
C LEU A 224 -1.98 19.58 5.69
N ALA A 225 -2.36 20.57 4.87
CA ALA A 225 -3.69 20.68 4.32
C ALA A 225 -4.06 19.48 3.44
N PHE A 226 -3.18 19.04 2.53
CA PHE A 226 -3.44 17.86 1.72
C PHE A 226 -3.37 16.56 2.53
N ALA A 227 -2.53 16.45 3.55
CA ALA A 227 -2.52 15.33 4.48
C ALA A 227 -3.82 15.27 5.29
N PHE A 228 -4.36 16.42 5.72
CA PHE A 228 -5.66 16.52 6.37
C PHE A 228 -6.79 16.13 5.42
N VAL A 229 -6.78 16.61 4.18
CA VAL A 229 -7.75 16.17 3.15
C VAL A 229 -7.72 14.65 2.99
N LEU A 230 -6.54 14.04 2.93
CA LEU A 230 -6.40 12.60 2.81
C LEU A 230 -7.04 11.86 4.00
N VAL A 231 -6.67 12.24 5.24
CA VAL A 231 -7.16 11.56 6.44
C VAL A 231 -8.61 11.92 6.78
N SER A 232 -9.16 12.99 6.24
CA SER A 232 -10.56 13.36 6.44
C SER A 232 -11.54 12.59 5.55
N ILE A 233 -11.06 11.73 4.64
CA ILE A 233 -11.93 10.87 3.82
C ILE A 233 -12.51 9.74 4.70
N PRO A 234 -13.83 9.76 5.02
CA PRO A 234 -14.38 8.83 6.02
C PRO A 234 -14.16 7.38 5.66
N HIS A 235 -14.33 7.01 4.39
CA HIS A 235 -14.18 5.61 3.98
C HIS A 235 -12.73 5.11 4.06
N LEU A 236 -11.72 5.99 3.88
CA LEU A 236 -10.31 5.65 4.10
C LEU A 236 -10.05 5.38 5.60
N VAL A 237 -10.57 6.24 6.48
CA VAL A 237 -10.42 6.08 7.94
C VAL A 237 -11.13 4.81 8.42
N PHE A 238 -12.34 4.55 7.96
CA PHE A 238 -13.05 3.31 8.29
C PHE A 238 -12.31 2.06 7.82
N SER A 239 -11.65 2.11 6.65
CA SER A 239 -10.82 0.99 6.17
C SER A 239 -9.64 0.66 7.09
N ALA A 240 -9.22 1.60 7.94
CA ALA A 240 -8.21 1.39 8.98
C ALA A 240 -8.80 0.85 10.29
N THR A 241 -10.08 0.52 10.34
CA THR A 241 -10.75 0.02 11.56
C THR A 241 -11.42 -1.33 11.40
N ASN A 242 -11.67 -1.76 10.16
CA ASN A 242 -12.45 -2.97 9.86
C ASN A 242 -11.60 -4.25 9.68
N ALA A 243 -10.30 -4.17 9.92
CA ALA A 243 -9.36 -5.30 9.83
C ALA A 243 -9.31 -5.97 8.42
N TYR A 244 -9.45 -5.16 7.36
CA TYR A 244 -9.31 -5.58 5.98
C TYR A 244 -7.95 -5.21 5.39
N ALA A 245 -7.53 -5.92 4.34
CA ALA A 245 -6.28 -5.64 3.64
C ALA A 245 -6.30 -4.33 2.82
N ASP A 246 -7.47 -3.68 2.68
CA ASP A 246 -7.66 -2.55 1.77
C ASP A 246 -6.83 -1.31 2.17
N ILE A 247 -6.70 -1.01 3.47
CA ILE A 247 -5.82 0.08 3.94
C ILE A 247 -4.33 -0.21 3.70
N LEU A 248 -3.91 -1.47 3.81
CA LEU A 248 -2.53 -1.88 3.51
C LEU A 248 -2.22 -1.69 2.03
N ILE A 249 -3.11 -2.13 1.13
CA ILE A 249 -2.96 -1.90 -0.32
C ILE A 249 -2.90 -0.40 -0.62
N ALA A 250 -3.84 0.40 -0.10
CA ALA A 250 -3.86 1.85 -0.30
C ALA A 250 -2.53 2.49 0.11
N THR A 251 -1.97 2.04 1.23
CA THR A 251 -0.71 2.55 1.77
C THR A 251 0.48 2.12 0.92
N TYR A 252 0.61 0.82 0.61
CA TYR A 252 1.72 0.32 -0.20
C TYR A 252 1.70 0.87 -1.63
N PHE A 253 0.53 0.84 -2.28
CA PHE A 253 0.39 1.35 -3.64
C PHE A 253 0.57 2.87 -3.69
N GLY A 254 -0.08 3.60 -2.76
CA GLY A 254 0.04 5.05 -2.66
C GLY A 254 1.49 5.50 -2.46
N ALA A 255 2.20 4.91 -1.49
CA ALA A 255 3.60 5.20 -1.25
C ALA A 255 4.50 4.74 -2.42
N GLY A 256 4.25 3.54 -2.98
CA GLY A 256 4.98 3.02 -4.13
C GLY A 256 4.86 3.91 -5.36
N PHE A 257 3.64 4.35 -5.69
CA PHE A 257 3.41 5.29 -6.77
C PHE A 257 4.05 6.65 -6.47
N PHE A 258 3.96 7.13 -5.23
CA PHE A 258 4.56 8.41 -4.84
C PHE A 258 6.07 8.43 -5.08
N TYR A 259 6.79 7.39 -4.67
CA TYR A 259 8.23 7.27 -4.94
C TYR A 259 8.53 7.10 -6.43
N LEU A 260 7.68 6.45 -7.22
CA LEU A 260 7.78 6.42 -8.68
C LEU A 260 7.65 7.83 -9.27
N PHE A 261 6.68 8.60 -8.78
CA PHE A 261 6.45 9.97 -9.20
C PHE A 261 7.62 10.90 -8.83
N LEU A 262 8.21 10.73 -7.65
CA LEU A 262 9.44 11.43 -7.28
C LEU A 262 10.61 11.04 -8.18
N TRP A 263 10.74 9.76 -8.53
CA TRP A 263 11.77 9.33 -9.48
C TRP A 263 11.55 9.96 -10.86
N ILE A 264 10.33 10.03 -11.35
CA ILE A 264 10.01 10.70 -12.62
C ILE A 264 10.48 12.17 -12.60
N ARG A 265 10.34 12.87 -11.49
CA ARG A 265 10.71 14.28 -11.36
C ARG A 265 12.17 14.53 -11.04
N GLN A 266 12.80 13.69 -10.24
CA GLN A 266 14.12 13.94 -9.64
C GLN A 266 15.22 13.00 -10.14
N ARG A 267 14.86 11.91 -10.82
CA ARG A 267 15.79 10.88 -11.36
C ARG A 267 16.76 10.29 -10.35
N ASN A 268 16.34 10.15 -9.12
CA ASN A 268 17.14 9.50 -8.08
C ASN A 268 16.77 8.00 -8.00
N ASP A 269 17.73 7.13 -8.27
CA ASP A 269 17.53 5.67 -8.32
C ASP A 269 17.07 5.07 -6.99
N LEU A 270 17.35 5.74 -5.85
CA LEU A 270 16.81 5.34 -4.56
C LEU A 270 15.27 5.32 -4.59
N PHE A 271 14.65 6.36 -5.17
CA PHE A 271 13.18 6.43 -5.25
C PHE A 271 12.60 5.34 -6.14
N LEU A 272 13.31 4.99 -7.22
CA LEU A 272 12.90 3.87 -8.07
C LEU A 272 12.94 2.54 -7.30
N GLY A 273 14.00 2.29 -6.55
CA GLY A 273 14.15 1.10 -5.71
C GLY A 273 13.08 1.02 -4.62
N LEU A 274 12.82 2.13 -3.91
CA LEU A 274 11.75 2.22 -2.91
C LEU A 274 10.37 1.97 -3.52
N SER A 275 10.10 2.56 -4.68
CA SER A 275 8.86 2.31 -5.42
C SER A 275 8.69 0.84 -5.77
N ALA A 276 9.73 0.20 -6.31
CA ALA A 276 9.68 -1.21 -6.70
C ALA A 276 9.42 -2.14 -5.51
N LEU A 277 10.09 -1.89 -4.36
CA LEU A 277 9.88 -2.65 -3.12
C LEU A 277 8.43 -2.51 -2.61
N LEU A 278 7.94 -1.29 -2.47
CA LEU A 278 6.57 -1.01 -2.00
C LEU A 278 5.51 -1.58 -2.94
N THR A 279 5.74 -1.47 -4.25
CA THR A 279 4.87 -2.04 -5.28
C THR A 279 4.81 -3.57 -5.16
N GLY A 280 5.96 -4.24 -4.98
CA GLY A 280 6.01 -5.68 -4.74
C GLY A 280 5.25 -6.09 -3.47
N MET A 281 5.34 -5.31 -2.39
CA MET A 281 4.61 -5.55 -1.15
C MET A 281 3.10 -5.34 -1.32
N ALA A 282 2.66 -4.37 -2.14
CA ALA A 282 1.25 -4.26 -2.53
C ALA A 282 0.76 -5.56 -3.19
N GLY A 283 1.59 -6.15 -4.08
CA GLY A 283 1.30 -7.43 -4.72
C GLY A 283 1.27 -8.62 -3.77
N LEU A 284 1.97 -8.58 -2.62
CA LEU A 284 1.89 -9.59 -1.57
C LEU A 284 0.66 -9.43 -0.66
N THR A 285 -0.05 -8.30 -0.74
CA THR A 285 -1.16 -8.00 0.17
C THR A 285 -2.47 -8.61 -0.29
N LYS A 286 -2.80 -8.48 -1.58
CA LYS A 286 -4.08 -8.92 -2.16
C LYS A 286 -3.93 -9.08 -3.68
N SER A 287 -4.81 -9.85 -4.34
CA SER A 287 -4.73 -10.08 -5.79
C SER A 287 -4.80 -8.80 -6.61
N GLU A 288 -5.57 -7.81 -6.18
CA GLU A 288 -5.63 -6.47 -6.80
C GLU A 288 -4.26 -5.76 -6.77
N GLY A 289 -3.44 -6.02 -5.75
CA GLY A 289 -2.07 -5.49 -5.66
C GLY A 289 -1.18 -5.94 -6.80
N MET A 290 -1.38 -7.15 -7.35
CA MET A 290 -0.65 -7.62 -8.55
C MET A 290 -0.94 -6.75 -9.76
N VAL A 291 -2.19 -6.30 -9.91
CA VAL A 291 -2.58 -5.40 -11.00
C VAL A 291 -1.98 -4.00 -10.79
N LEU A 292 -1.96 -3.53 -9.56
CA LEU A 292 -1.35 -2.24 -9.23
C LEU A 292 0.17 -2.25 -9.50
N CYS A 293 0.83 -3.42 -9.39
CA CYS A 293 2.21 -3.60 -9.86
C CYS A 293 2.33 -3.33 -11.37
N LEU A 294 1.40 -3.85 -12.17
CA LEU A 294 1.38 -3.63 -13.62
C LEU A 294 1.08 -2.16 -13.96
N VAL A 295 0.19 -1.50 -13.22
CA VAL A 295 -0.09 -0.07 -13.39
C VAL A 295 1.19 0.75 -13.21
N ASN A 296 1.93 0.54 -12.12
CA ASN A 296 3.18 1.25 -11.88
C ASN A 296 4.24 0.94 -12.94
N LEU A 297 4.32 -0.31 -13.40
CA LEU A 297 5.25 -0.70 -14.47
C LEU A 297 4.92 0.00 -15.81
N VAL A 298 3.65 0.09 -16.18
CA VAL A 298 3.21 0.80 -17.39
C VAL A 298 3.52 2.29 -17.30
N VAL A 299 3.27 2.91 -16.14
CA VAL A 299 3.63 4.32 -15.90
C VAL A 299 5.14 4.52 -16.03
N LEU A 300 5.95 3.64 -15.45
CA LEU A 300 7.41 3.67 -15.58
C LEU A 300 7.85 3.55 -17.04
N MET A 301 7.35 2.56 -17.76
CA MET A 301 7.69 2.36 -19.18
C MET A 301 7.31 3.57 -20.03
N TRP A 302 6.16 4.18 -19.76
CA TRP A 302 5.75 5.39 -20.48
C TRP A 302 6.65 6.57 -20.14
N ALA A 303 7.03 6.77 -18.87
CA ALA A 303 7.95 7.82 -18.47
C ALA A 303 9.34 7.67 -19.11
N VAL A 304 9.84 6.42 -19.19
CA VAL A 304 11.12 6.10 -19.85
C VAL A 304 11.05 6.34 -21.36
N ASN A 305 9.98 5.89 -22.03
CA ASN A 305 9.84 6.03 -23.50
C ASN A 305 9.72 7.49 -23.96
N ARG A 306 9.07 8.34 -23.15
CA ARG A 306 8.89 9.75 -23.50
C ARG A 306 10.20 10.54 -23.49
N GLU A 307 11.19 10.11 -22.72
CA GLU A 307 12.50 10.76 -22.60
C GLU A 307 13.56 10.21 -23.56
N ARG A 308 13.17 9.46 -24.58
CA ARG A 308 14.07 9.03 -25.65
C ARG A 308 14.58 10.24 -26.44
N SER A 309 15.38 11.09 -25.79
CA SER A 309 16.33 11.94 -26.47
C SER A 309 17.60 11.11 -26.75
N VAL A 310 18.28 11.44 -27.85
CA VAL A 310 19.44 10.72 -28.41
C VAL A 310 20.55 10.44 -27.36
N ASP A 311 20.55 11.15 -26.22
CA ASP A 311 21.60 11.12 -25.21
C ASP A 311 21.41 10.14 -24.05
N ARG A 312 20.32 9.35 -23.98
CA ARG A 312 20.06 8.45 -22.85
C ARG A 312 19.62 7.04 -23.23
N PRO A 313 20.54 6.14 -23.63
CA PRO A 313 20.21 4.74 -23.92
C PRO A 313 19.81 3.90 -22.68
N HIS A 314 19.83 4.47 -21.45
CA HIS A 314 19.78 3.73 -20.20
C HIS A 314 18.36 3.55 -19.60
N GLY A 315 17.30 4.07 -20.21
CA GLY A 315 15.95 4.00 -19.61
C GLY A 315 15.43 2.57 -19.42
N TRP A 316 15.74 1.65 -20.32
CA TRP A 316 15.32 0.24 -20.19
C TRP A 316 16.04 -0.50 -19.07
N ARG A 317 17.26 -0.12 -18.72
CA ARG A 317 17.96 -0.66 -17.56
C ARG A 317 17.17 -0.40 -16.27
N GLN A 318 16.59 0.79 -16.11
CA GLN A 318 15.76 1.14 -14.94
C GLN A 318 14.48 0.32 -14.90
N VAL A 319 13.84 0.07 -16.05
CA VAL A 319 12.68 -0.84 -16.14
C VAL A 319 13.07 -2.25 -15.69
N LEU A 320 14.20 -2.79 -16.16
CA LEU A 320 14.66 -4.12 -15.77
C LEU A 320 15.02 -4.20 -14.28
N ILE A 321 15.68 -3.18 -13.73
CA ILE A 321 15.95 -3.10 -12.28
C ILE A 321 14.62 -3.07 -11.50
N TYR A 322 13.67 -2.27 -11.91
CA TYR A 322 12.35 -2.19 -11.28
C TYR A 322 11.65 -3.55 -11.27
N ILE A 323 11.60 -4.22 -12.43
CA ILE A 323 11.02 -5.57 -12.57
C ILE A 323 11.78 -6.55 -11.67
N GLY A 324 13.10 -6.56 -11.68
CA GLY A 324 13.92 -7.44 -10.85
C GLY A 324 13.63 -7.28 -9.36
N VAL A 325 13.56 -6.04 -8.88
CA VAL A 325 13.32 -5.74 -7.45
C VAL A 325 11.91 -6.18 -7.03
N PHE A 326 10.86 -5.75 -7.72
CA PHE A 326 9.51 -6.15 -7.30
C PHE A 326 9.25 -7.65 -7.49
N SER A 327 9.84 -8.27 -8.52
CA SER A 327 9.75 -9.72 -8.71
C SER A 327 10.42 -10.48 -7.58
N THR A 328 11.56 -10.02 -7.06
CA THR A 328 12.21 -10.64 -5.88
C THR A 328 11.30 -10.62 -4.67
N VAL A 329 10.53 -9.55 -4.47
CA VAL A 329 9.56 -9.46 -3.39
C VAL A 329 8.41 -10.46 -3.59
N LEU A 330 7.90 -10.59 -4.81
CA LEU A 330 6.76 -11.46 -5.14
C LEU A 330 7.13 -12.94 -5.26
N MET A 331 8.39 -13.25 -5.54
CA MET A 331 8.84 -14.60 -5.89
C MET A 331 8.45 -15.69 -4.88
N PRO A 332 8.62 -15.52 -3.55
CA PRO A 332 8.23 -16.56 -2.60
C PRO A 332 6.73 -16.88 -2.67
N TRP A 333 5.88 -15.88 -2.83
CA TRP A 333 4.45 -16.08 -3.01
C TRP A 333 4.13 -16.81 -4.32
N LEU A 334 4.74 -16.38 -5.44
CA LEU A 334 4.48 -16.99 -6.74
C LEU A 334 4.91 -18.46 -6.75
N VAL A 335 6.08 -18.78 -6.18
CA VAL A 335 6.55 -20.18 -6.05
C VAL A 335 5.62 -20.98 -5.16
N PHE A 336 5.23 -20.43 -4.00
CA PHE A 336 4.28 -21.09 -3.10
C PHE A 336 2.93 -21.35 -3.80
N ARG A 337 2.40 -20.35 -4.51
CA ARG A 337 1.13 -20.49 -5.24
C ARG A 337 1.18 -21.57 -6.30
N LEU A 338 2.30 -21.73 -7.03
CA LEU A 338 2.45 -22.81 -7.99
C LEU A 338 2.35 -24.19 -7.32
N SER A 339 2.85 -24.32 -6.07
CA SER A 339 2.75 -25.58 -5.31
C SER A 339 1.32 -25.90 -4.86
N MET A 340 0.47 -24.87 -4.65
CA MET A 340 -0.91 -25.05 -4.22
C MET A 340 -1.81 -25.67 -5.27
N LYS A 341 -1.47 -25.59 -6.57
CA LYS A 341 -2.37 -25.96 -7.69
C LYS A 341 -3.76 -25.31 -7.58
N ALA A 342 -3.87 -24.24 -6.82
CA ALA A 342 -5.13 -23.53 -6.62
C ALA A 342 -5.58 -22.89 -7.93
N GLN A 343 -6.81 -23.19 -8.33
CA GLN A 343 -7.44 -22.53 -9.47
C GLN A 343 -7.82 -21.11 -9.04
N ASN A 344 -7.57 -20.15 -9.91
CA ASN A 344 -8.09 -18.81 -9.71
C ASN A 344 -9.55 -18.79 -10.16
N ASP A 345 -10.47 -18.48 -9.25
CA ASP A 345 -11.91 -18.50 -9.51
C ASP A 345 -12.29 -17.64 -10.71
N TYR A 346 -11.66 -16.47 -10.85
CA TYR A 346 -11.92 -15.57 -11.99
C TYR A 346 -11.39 -16.13 -13.31
N ILE A 347 -10.20 -16.73 -13.35
CA ILE A 347 -9.61 -17.27 -14.58
C ILE A 347 -10.39 -18.50 -15.05
N HIS A 348 -10.81 -19.35 -14.12
CA HIS A 348 -11.57 -20.57 -14.43
C HIS A 348 -12.97 -20.27 -14.98
N GLU A 349 -13.59 -19.18 -14.49
CA GLU A 349 -14.93 -18.76 -14.89
C GLU A 349 -14.96 -17.60 -15.90
N LEU A 350 -13.78 -17.19 -16.39
CA LEU A 350 -13.63 -16.13 -17.38
C LEU A 350 -14.27 -16.57 -18.69
N ARG A 351 -15.48 -16.12 -18.95
CA ARG A 351 -16.16 -16.31 -20.23
C ARG A 351 -16.16 -15.00 -21.00
N VAL A 352 -15.20 -14.87 -21.91
CA VAL A 352 -15.08 -13.70 -22.81
C VAL A 352 -16.38 -13.49 -23.62
N GLU A 353 -17.12 -14.58 -23.88
CA GLU A 353 -18.42 -14.57 -24.54
C GLU A 353 -19.46 -13.69 -23.80
N ARG A 354 -19.35 -13.55 -22.47
CA ARG A 354 -20.23 -12.66 -21.68
C ARG A 354 -20.08 -11.18 -22.02
N VAL A 355 -18.95 -10.78 -22.57
CA VAL A 355 -18.68 -9.36 -22.92
C VAL A 355 -19.45 -8.92 -24.18
N VAL A 356 -19.87 -9.85 -25.02
CA VAL A 356 -20.48 -9.56 -26.35
C VAL A 356 -22.01 -9.74 -26.34
N GLN A 357 -22.62 -10.17 -25.22
CA GLN A 357 -24.04 -10.47 -25.11
C GLN A 357 -24.87 -9.23 -24.72
N TRP A 358 -26.20 -9.25 -25.02
CA TRP A 358 -27.16 -8.20 -24.61
C TRP A 358 -27.13 -7.91 -23.09
N GLU A 359 -26.80 -8.91 -22.29
CA GLU A 359 -26.58 -8.79 -20.85
C GLU A 359 -25.51 -7.75 -20.50
N THR A 360 -24.56 -7.47 -21.37
CA THR A 360 -23.51 -6.45 -21.18
C THR A 360 -24.10 -5.05 -21.06
N VAL A 361 -25.19 -4.75 -21.81
CA VAL A 361 -25.87 -3.46 -21.71
C VAL A 361 -26.55 -3.30 -20.32
N MET A 362 -27.15 -4.37 -19.82
CA MET A 362 -27.76 -4.35 -18.48
C MET A 362 -26.70 -4.24 -17.39
N ARG A 363 -25.58 -4.95 -17.53
CA ARG A 363 -24.41 -4.82 -16.65
C ARG A 363 -23.87 -3.40 -16.64
N MET A 364 -23.71 -2.78 -17.82
CA MET A 364 -23.27 -1.39 -17.94
C MET A 364 -24.19 -0.42 -17.16
N LYS A 365 -25.52 -0.56 -17.29
CA LYS A 365 -26.48 0.26 -16.54
C LYS A 365 -26.30 0.09 -15.03
N THR A 366 -26.13 -1.14 -14.56
CA THR A 366 -25.92 -1.46 -13.15
C THR A 366 -24.61 -0.86 -12.65
N ILE A 367 -23.51 -1.00 -13.43
CA ILE A 367 -22.22 -0.41 -13.11
C ILE A 367 -22.33 1.10 -13.00
N LEU A 368 -22.91 1.77 -14.00
CA LEU A 368 -23.07 3.24 -14.00
C LEU A 368 -23.92 3.73 -12.81
N TYR A 369 -24.99 3.04 -12.47
CA TYR A 369 -25.80 3.36 -11.30
C TYR A 369 -24.99 3.30 -10.01
N HIS A 370 -24.21 2.22 -9.78
CA HIS A 370 -23.39 2.09 -8.59
C HIS A 370 -22.22 3.09 -8.56
N TYR A 371 -21.66 3.44 -9.72
CA TYR A 371 -20.64 4.48 -9.84
C TYR A 371 -21.20 5.84 -9.42
N GLN A 372 -22.37 6.20 -9.94
CA GLN A 372 -23.06 7.43 -9.53
C GLN A 372 -23.32 7.41 -8.00
N ALA A 373 -23.87 6.31 -7.49
CA ALA A 373 -24.17 6.16 -6.07
C ALA A 373 -22.90 6.35 -5.19
N GLN A 374 -21.74 5.84 -5.62
CA GLN A 374 -20.49 6.01 -4.86
C GLN A 374 -19.90 7.40 -5.04
N PHE A 375 -19.83 7.94 -6.25
CA PHE A 375 -19.21 9.24 -6.51
C PHE A 375 -19.95 10.42 -5.90
N PHE A 376 -21.26 10.29 -5.73
CA PHE A 376 -22.10 11.28 -5.05
C PHE A 376 -22.34 10.96 -3.56
N ASN A 377 -21.72 9.91 -3.01
CA ASN A 377 -21.84 9.56 -1.60
C ASN A 377 -20.93 10.44 -0.73
N LEU A 378 -21.42 11.63 -0.40
CA LEU A 378 -20.66 12.60 0.42
C LEU A 378 -20.37 12.08 1.83
N LYS A 379 -21.17 11.15 2.38
CA LYS A 379 -20.94 10.56 3.70
C LYS A 379 -19.68 9.68 3.73
N SER A 380 -19.36 9.02 2.62
CA SER A 380 -18.20 8.14 2.51
C SER A 380 -16.95 8.85 1.97
N TRP A 381 -17.14 9.83 1.08
CA TRP A 381 -16.06 10.39 0.28
C TRP A 381 -15.88 11.90 0.41
N ASN A 382 -16.68 12.58 1.23
CA ASN A 382 -16.76 14.03 1.22
C ASN A 382 -16.97 14.54 -0.23
N LEU A 383 -16.22 15.57 -0.64
CA LEU A 383 -16.25 16.11 -2.01
C LEU A 383 -15.18 15.50 -2.92
N LEU A 384 -14.47 14.44 -2.51
CA LEU A 384 -13.29 13.92 -3.19
C LEU A 384 -13.54 13.69 -4.69
N TRP A 385 -14.57 12.91 -5.04
CA TRP A 385 -14.81 12.52 -6.43
C TRP A 385 -15.35 13.66 -7.28
N LEU A 386 -16.16 14.55 -6.69
CA LEU A 386 -16.65 15.76 -7.38
C LEU A 386 -15.50 16.73 -7.66
N ALA A 387 -14.60 16.91 -6.69
CA ALA A 387 -13.40 17.72 -6.88
C ALA A 387 -12.46 17.10 -7.92
N ALA A 388 -12.30 15.77 -7.94
CA ALA A 388 -11.50 15.06 -8.93
C ALA A 388 -12.07 15.23 -10.35
N LEU A 389 -13.39 15.11 -10.49
CA LEU A 389 -14.08 15.36 -11.76
C LEU A 389 -13.91 16.83 -12.20
N GLY A 390 -14.08 17.78 -11.27
CA GLY A 390 -13.86 19.20 -11.54
C GLY A 390 -12.42 19.48 -11.99
N LEU A 391 -11.42 18.95 -11.27
CA LEU A 391 -10.02 19.09 -11.65
C LEU A 391 -9.78 18.54 -13.07
N PHE A 392 -10.33 17.37 -13.37
CA PHE A 392 -10.21 16.75 -14.69
C PHE A 392 -10.82 17.65 -15.79
N LEU A 393 -12.09 18.08 -15.62
CA LEU A 393 -12.81 18.85 -16.65
C LEU A 393 -12.16 20.22 -16.90
N PHE A 394 -11.79 20.95 -15.83
CA PHE A 394 -11.28 22.32 -15.96
C PHE A 394 -9.78 22.40 -16.28
N ARG A 395 -9.00 21.35 -15.95
CA ARG A 395 -7.55 21.37 -16.14
C ARG A 395 -7.01 20.29 -17.08
N PHE A 396 -7.86 19.60 -17.83
CA PHE A 396 -7.50 18.45 -18.67
C PHE A 396 -6.26 18.71 -19.56
N LYS A 397 -6.25 19.83 -20.29
CA LYS A 397 -5.12 20.19 -21.15
C LYS A 397 -3.81 20.36 -20.34
N LYS A 398 -3.88 21.00 -19.15
CA LYS A 398 -2.72 21.19 -18.27
C LYS A 398 -2.24 19.86 -17.69
N ILE A 399 -3.15 18.97 -17.33
CA ILE A 399 -2.83 17.62 -16.84
C ILE A 399 -2.02 16.87 -17.89
N LEU A 400 -2.44 16.87 -19.15
CA LEU A 400 -1.73 16.17 -20.23
C LEU A 400 -0.36 16.78 -20.57
N GLN A 401 -0.17 18.06 -20.32
CA GLN A 401 1.08 18.78 -20.59
C GLN A 401 2.09 18.70 -19.45
N SER A 402 1.66 18.39 -18.22
CA SER A 402 2.49 18.30 -17.01
C SER A 402 2.74 16.85 -16.59
N ASP A 403 3.51 16.66 -15.50
CA ASP A 403 3.73 15.34 -14.92
C ASP A 403 2.46 14.75 -14.27
N GLN A 404 1.42 15.57 -14.05
CA GLN A 404 0.12 15.10 -13.58
C GLN A 404 -0.50 14.01 -14.46
N LYS A 405 -0.14 13.95 -15.74
CA LYS A 405 -0.57 12.89 -16.67
C LYS A 405 -0.24 11.48 -16.16
N PHE A 406 0.88 11.30 -15.44
CA PHE A 406 1.26 10.01 -14.89
C PHE A 406 0.33 9.59 -13.74
N ILE A 407 -0.08 10.56 -12.87
CA ILE A 407 -1.07 10.34 -11.81
C ILE A 407 -2.43 10.00 -12.44
N PHE A 408 -2.82 10.78 -13.45
CA PHE A 408 -4.06 10.56 -14.17
C PHE A 408 -4.08 9.18 -14.85
N LEU A 409 -3.00 8.80 -15.55
CA LEU A 409 -2.87 7.48 -16.17
C LEU A 409 -3.02 6.36 -15.15
N ALA A 410 -2.29 6.42 -14.03
CA ALA A 410 -2.37 5.40 -13.00
C ALA A 410 -3.78 5.27 -12.41
N THR A 411 -4.43 6.41 -12.12
CA THR A 411 -5.81 6.44 -11.60
C THR A 411 -6.80 5.87 -12.63
N ALA A 412 -6.70 6.29 -13.89
CA ALA A 412 -7.58 5.83 -14.97
C ALA A 412 -7.40 4.33 -15.25
N MET A 413 -6.16 3.84 -15.30
CA MET A 413 -5.87 2.42 -15.48
C MET A 413 -6.41 1.56 -14.33
N THR A 414 -6.21 2.01 -13.08
CA THR A 414 -6.72 1.30 -11.91
C THR A 414 -8.24 1.22 -11.93
N LEU A 415 -8.92 2.34 -12.20
CA LEU A 415 -10.37 2.39 -12.29
C LEU A 415 -10.89 1.53 -13.45
N SER A 416 -10.25 1.59 -14.63
CA SER A 416 -10.63 0.78 -15.80
C SER A 416 -10.48 -0.71 -15.52
N PHE A 417 -9.39 -1.11 -14.87
CA PHE A 417 -9.20 -2.50 -14.48
C PHE A 417 -10.29 -2.97 -13.51
N TYR A 418 -10.54 -2.21 -12.44
CA TYR A 418 -11.59 -2.57 -11.48
C TYR A 418 -12.97 -2.62 -12.14
N THR A 419 -13.23 -1.73 -13.09
CA THR A 419 -14.46 -1.77 -13.89
C THR A 419 -14.57 -3.05 -14.72
N SER A 420 -13.47 -3.50 -15.33
CA SER A 420 -13.46 -4.70 -16.18
C SER A 420 -13.86 -5.96 -15.41
N VAL A 421 -13.50 -6.05 -14.12
CA VAL A 421 -13.88 -7.18 -13.25
C VAL A 421 -15.39 -7.33 -13.17
N TYR A 422 -16.16 -6.23 -13.12
CA TYR A 422 -17.61 -6.28 -13.05
C TYR A 422 -18.29 -6.70 -14.36
N PHE A 423 -17.60 -6.57 -15.50
CA PHE A 423 -18.09 -7.13 -16.76
C PHE A 423 -17.92 -8.64 -16.85
N ILE A 424 -16.86 -9.17 -16.26
CA ILE A 424 -16.51 -10.59 -16.36
C ILE A 424 -16.92 -11.42 -15.15
N THR A 425 -17.36 -10.79 -14.05
CA THR A 425 -17.71 -11.51 -12.82
C THR A 425 -18.81 -12.54 -13.04
N PHE A 426 -18.68 -13.68 -12.36
CA PHE A 426 -19.70 -14.72 -12.31
C PHE A 426 -20.80 -14.45 -11.26
N ASN A 427 -20.48 -13.60 -10.27
CA ASN A 427 -21.43 -13.16 -9.26
C ASN A 427 -22.50 -12.22 -9.84
N ASP A 428 -23.61 -12.06 -9.13
CA ASP A 428 -24.54 -10.98 -9.40
C ASP A 428 -23.82 -9.63 -9.37
N VAL A 429 -23.93 -8.86 -10.43
CA VAL A 429 -23.16 -7.62 -10.62
C VAL A 429 -23.53 -6.57 -9.59
N ALA A 430 -24.80 -6.45 -9.22
CA ALA A 430 -25.26 -5.46 -8.24
C ALA A 430 -24.74 -5.81 -6.84
N TRP A 431 -24.81 -7.08 -6.48
CA TRP A 431 -24.25 -7.59 -5.22
C TRP A 431 -22.73 -7.37 -5.15
N HIS A 432 -22.02 -7.72 -6.22
CA HIS A 432 -20.55 -7.59 -6.27
C HIS A 432 -20.12 -6.11 -6.16
N LEU A 433 -20.78 -5.20 -6.90
CA LEU A 433 -20.54 -3.76 -6.79
C LEU A 433 -20.84 -3.21 -5.39
N LYS A 434 -21.94 -3.63 -4.79
CA LYS A 434 -22.35 -3.20 -3.45
C LYS A 434 -21.31 -3.61 -2.38
N THR A 435 -20.72 -4.78 -2.49
CA THR A 435 -19.82 -5.36 -1.48
C THR A 435 -18.34 -4.99 -1.68
N SER A 436 -17.91 -4.68 -2.92
CA SER A 436 -16.49 -4.49 -3.22
C SER A 436 -16.12 -3.10 -3.74
N PHE A 437 -16.99 -2.41 -4.48
CA PHE A 437 -16.58 -1.23 -5.24
C PHE A 437 -16.05 -0.08 -4.36
N SER A 438 -16.72 0.22 -3.24
CA SER A 438 -16.23 1.25 -2.31
C SER A 438 -14.85 0.91 -1.74
N ARG A 439 -14.59 -0.36 -1.46
CA ARG A 439 -13.30 -0.86 -0.98
C ARG A 439 -12.20 -0.71 -2.02
N LEU A 440 -12.51 -1.05 -3.29
CA LEU A 440 -11.56 -0.89 -4.40
C LEU A 440 -11.20 0.59 -4.64
N LEU A 441 -12.15 1.51 -4.45
CA LEU A 441 -11.88 2.95 -4.56
C LEU A 441 -10.86 3.43 -3.52
N VAL A 442 -10.83 2.85 -2.31
CA VAL A 442 -9.86 3.19 -1.25
C VAL A 442 -8.42 3.04 -1.73
N HIS A 443 -8.13 2.03 -2.56
CA HIS A 443 -6.77 1.68 -2.98
C HIS A 443 -6.02 2.82 -3.66
N PHE A 444 -6.73 3.72 -4.35
CA PHE A 444 -6.10 4.82 -5.08
C PHE A 444 -6.52 6.23 -4.62
N VAL A 445 -7.25 6.34 -3.50
CA VAL A 445 -7.51 7.64 -2.84
C VAL A 445 -6.24 8.47 -2.65
N PRO A 446 -5.10 7.92 -2.17
CA PRO A 446 -3.86 8.68 -2.06
C PRO A 446 -3.38 9.29 -3.38
N LEU A 447 -3.59 8.60 -4.52
CA LEU A 447 -3.23 9.10 -5.84
C LEU A 447 -4.11 10.28 -6.26
N VAL A 448 -5.41 10.20 -5.99
CA VAL A 448 -6.35 11.27 -6.30
C VAL A 448 -5.98 12.55 -5.53
N VAL A 449 -5.69 12.42 -4.22
CA VAL A 449 -5.27 13.57 -3.41
C VAL A 449 -3.90 14.10 -3.85
N LEU A 450 -2.98 13.21 -4.30
CA LEU A 450 -1.71 13.61 -4.91
C LEU A 450 -1.95 14.43 -6.20
N GLY A 451 -2.97 14.09 -6.98
CA GLY A 451 -3.38 14.87 -8.15
C GLY A 451 -3.74 16.31 -7.81
N PHE A 452 -4.50 16.53 -6.72
CA PHE A 452 -4.82 17.89 -6.23
C PHE A 452 -3.57 18.63 -5.77
N ALA A 453 -2.71 17.97 -4.98
CA ALA A 453 -1.48 18.57 -4.48
C ALA A 453 -0.53 18.96 -5.62
N SER A 454 -0.39 18.11 -6.64
CA SER A 454 0.41 18.39 -7.84
C SER A 454 -0.18 19.56 -8.66
N ALA A 455 -1.52 19.62 -8.79
CA ALA A 455 -2.19 20.72 -9.48
C ALA A 455 -2.03 22.06 -8.76
N TYR A 456 -2.01 22.05 -7.44
CA TYR A 456 -1.72 23.23 -6.62
C TYR A 456 -0.28 23.71 -6.84
N LEU A 457 0.71 22.80 -6.79
CA LEU A 457 2.12 23.11 -7.04
C LEU A 457 2.36 23.77 -8.39
N ASP A 458 1.78 23.20 -9.46
CA ASP A 458 1.94 23.74 -10.81
C ASP A 458 1.28 25.12 -10.98
N SER A 459 0.39 25.51 -10.06
CA SER A 459 -0.19 26.86 -10.03
C SER A 459 0.70 27.83 -9.29
N ALA A 460 1.17 27.43 -8.10
CA ALA A 460 2.01 28.27 -7.23
C ALA A 460 3.40 28.58 -7.79
N GLN A 461 3.88 27.84 -8.79
CA GLN A 461 5.16 28.11 -9.46
C GLN A 461 5.04 29.11 -10.62
N LYS A 462 3.83 29.53 -10.96
CA LYS A 462 3.56 30.47 -12.07
C LYS A 462 3.29 31.89 -11.60
N ASP A 463 2.93 32.02 -10.35
CA ASP A 463 2.79 33.29 -9.63
C ASP A 463 4.10 33.65 -8.93
#